data_f65d204e35623ce93c746a73a08de878
#
_entry.id   f65d204e35623ce93c746a73a08de878
#
_cell.length_a   1.000
_cell.length_b   1.000
_cell.length_c   1.000
_cell.angle_alpha   90.00
_cell.angle_beta   90.00
_cell.angle_gamma   90.00
#
_symmetry.space_group_name_H-M   'P 1'
#
loop_
_entity.id
_entity.type
_entity.pdbx_description
1 polymer ?
#
loop_
_entity_poly.entity_id
_entity_poly.type
_entity_poly.pdbx_seq_one_letter_code
_entity_poly.pdbx_strand_id
1 'polypeptide(L)'
;MSLAKDHQGSATSSGKAPVYQVLAEDIRAMGIEAAFGLMSDDTALLATALDTAGVRFYGARHENTAITMAEGYAYTTGRIGVAVVGRGPALANGLHGAVYASRTGSPVLLIYGEAATSGRPNGLGPDYKAIDGVGVLRSAGLHTFTATSPQSARMALADAVANAAGGAAVSLHLPTNVQLAEIDRPREPLQVRHLERTPAPATTQSIEAATAVLTKASRPLILAGLGAHRAGARNAIQTLAEKIGALLVTTARGKDLFCGNPYNLGIIGSFSHSIARRMAEQADCVLVFGASLNFLTTSFGTSLPRVPLIQVDAVRSNISRWLNADVALVGDARLVAEQLLAALPARSETKPFHDEATRRLISGFDPARDFQAANTARTLDPRTLAIELEELLPRDRHLVVDSGNFLSVVPYLSVPDPGCFKMTADFASIGLGFGAALGVAKARPEKTTVLVIGDGGFLMTMGELETVVREDLPMVIVLMNDCAYGAELHFLRLRQQPVAKSVFPDVDFAPIAEGFGFEAATIRTLEDLHKVAPRLRKPDGPIFLDCKINADVAAPFMSEFAHFEGRH
;
A
#
# COMPACT_ATOMS: atom_id res chain seq x y z
N MET A 1 18.76 -34.64 -24.71
CA MET A 1 18.27 -34.87 -26.09
C MET A 1 17.45 -33.65 -26.49
N SER A 2 17.99 -32.90 -27.43
CA SER A 2 17.51 -31.61 -27.93
C SER A 2 16.15 -31.70 -28.63
N LEU A 3 15.24 -30.81 -28.27
CA LEU A 3 14.11 -30.40 -29.12
C LEU A 3 13.97 -28.88 -29.05
N ALA A 4 14.96 -28.22 -29.61
CA ALA A 4 14.76 -26.86 -30.12
C ALA A 4 14.14 -27.02 -31.53
N LYS A 5 12.93 -26.51 -31.71
CA LYS A 5 12.38 -26.17 -33.04
C LYS A 5 11.97 -24.72 -33.03
N ASP A 6 12.67 -23.99 -33.84
CA ASP A 6 12.44 -22.63 -34.30
C ASP A 6 10.96 -22.39 -34.66
N HIS A 7 10.34 -21.39 -34.04
CA HIS A 7 9.17 -20.72 -34.61
C HIS A 7 9.53 -19.25 -34.90
N GLN A 8 10.23 -19.02 -36.00
CA GLN A 8 10.11 -17.77 -36.76
C GLN A 8 8.84 -17.86 -37.60
N GLY A 9 8.02 -16.83 -37.56
CA GLY A 9 6.90 -16.71 -38.46
C GLY A 9 5.86 -15.72 -38.03
N SER A 10 6.16 -14.43 -38.00
CA SER A 10 5.12 -13.41 -38.01
C SER A 10 4.45 -13.41 -39.39
N ALA A 11 3.25 -13.94 -39.46
CA ALA A 11 2.32 -13.64 -40.55
C ALA A 11 1.04 -13.10 -39.88
N THR A 12 0.74 -11.85 -40.11
CA THR A 12 -0.58 -11.25 -39.85
C THR A 12 -1.61 -11.97 -40.70
N SER A 13 -2.16 -13.08 -40.20
CA SER A 13 -3.26 -13.76 -40.85
C SER A 13 -4.55 -13.02 -40.49
N SER A 14 -5.22 -12.46 -41.50
CA SER A 14 -6.62 -12.01 -41.44
C SER A 14 -7.54 -13.23 -41.25
N GLY A 15 -7.52 -13.80 -40.04
CA GLY A 15 -8.26 -15.01 -39.69
C GLY A 15 -8.98 -14.87 -38.36
N LYS A 16 -9.68 -15.91 -37.97
CA LYS A 16 -10.30 -16.03 -36.66
C LYS A 16 -9.26 -16.35 -35.59
N ALA A 17 -9.51 -15.92 -34.38
CA ALA A 17 -8.74 -16.25 -33.20
C ALA A 17 -9.65 -16.48 -31.98
N PRO A 18 -9.23 -17.34 -31.03
CA PRO A 18 -9.95 -17.46 -29.77
C PRO A 18 -9.99 -16.14 -29.00
N VAL A 19 -11.10 -15.89 -28.31
CA VAL A 19 -11.29 -14.64 -27.53
C VAL A 19 -10.16 -14.40 -26.55
N TYR A 20 -9.67 -15.43 -25.83
CA TYR A 20 -8.58 -15.28 -24.87
C TYR A 20 -7.30 -14.74 -25.49
N GLN A 21 -6.97 -15.08 -26.74
CA GLN A 21 -5.81 -14.54 -27.44
C GLN A 21 -6.03 -13.06 -27.80
N VAL A 22 -7.20 -12.74 -28.34
CA VAL A 22 -7.55 -11.35 -28.70
C VAL A 22 -7.53 -10.45 -27.47
N LEU A 23 -8.07 -10.90 -26.34
CA LEU A 23 -8.03 -10.13 -25.08
C LEU A 23 -6.60 -9.94 -24.57
N ALA A 24 -5.72 -10.93 -24.71
CA ALA A 24 -4.31 -10.81 -24.33
C ALA A 24 -3.57 -9.77 -25.18
N GLU A 25 -3.82 -9.76 -26.48
CA GLU A 25 -3.28 -8.76 -27.43
C GLU A 25 -3.81 -7.35 -27.09
N ASP A 26 -5.11 -7.22 -26.80
CA ASP A 26 -5.73 -5.95 -26.39
C ASP A 26 -5.15 -5.43 -25.06
N ILE A 27 -4.97 -6.31 -24.06
CA ILE A 27 -4.36 -5.95 -22.75
C ILE A 27 -2.93 -5.41 -22.98
N ARG A 28 -2.13 -6.07 -23.82
CA ARG A 28 -0.79 -5.59 -24.16
C ARG A 28 -0.82 -4.23 -24.85
N ALA A 29 -1.74 -4.06 -25.83
CA ALA A 29 -1.89 -2.81 -26.57
C ALA A 29 -2.32 -1.61 -25.68
N MET A 30 -2.99 -1.88 -24.57
CA MET A 30 -3.31 -0.87 -23.55
C MET A 30 -2.12 -0.48 -22.67
N GLY A 31 -0.91 -1.00 -22.94
CA GLY A 31 0.30 -0.68 -22.19
C GLY A 31 0.46 -1.46 -20.88
N ILE A 32 -0.33 -2.52 -20.67
CA ILE A 32 -0.16 -3.43 -19.53
C ILE A 32 0.99 -4.40 -19.84
N GLU A 33 1.97 -4.49 -18.94
CA GLU A 33 3.22 -5.23 -19.16
C GLU A 33 3.38 -6.42 -18.19
N ALA A 34 2.60 -6.45 -17.12
CA ALA A 34 2.67 -7.48 -16.08
C ALA A 34 1.28 -7.94 -15.66
N ALA A 35 1.14 -9.23 -15.44
CA ALA A 35 -0.02 -9.88 -14.84
C ALA A 35 0.44 -10.86 -13.75
N PHE A 36 -0.34 -10.98 -12.70
CA PHE A 36 -0.05 -11.83 -11.55
C PHE A 36 -1.17 -12.86 -11.41
N GLY A 37 -0.85 -14.08 -11.01
CA GLY A 37 -1.92 -15.07 -10.95
C GLY A 37 -1.50 -16.40 -10.37
N LEU A 38 -2.47 -17.30 -10.27
CA LEU A 38 -2.27 -18.72 -10.03
C LEU A 38 -2.91 -19.48 -11.17
N MET A 39 -2.16 -20.44 -11.74
CA MET A 39 -2.66 -21.25 -12.86
C MET A 39 -3.89 -22.05 -12.47
N SER A 40 -4.94 -21.93 -13.28
CA SER A 40 -6.19 -22.67 -13.15
C SER A 40 -6.65 -23.11 -14.54
N ASP A 41 -7.31 -24.27 -14.62
CA ASP A 41 -7.81 -24.84 -15.89
C ASP A 41 -8.70 -23.89 -16.68
N ASP A 42 -9.43 -23.01 -16.00
CA ASP A 42 -10.36 -22.04 -16.60
C ASP A 42 -9.71 -20.68 -16.98
N THR A 43 -8.44 -20.47 -16.67
CA THR A 43 -7.69 -19.25 -17.01
C THR A 43 -6.30 -19.52 -17.59
N ALA A 44 -5.84 -20.77 -17.64
CA ALA A 44 -4.49 -21.13 -18.06
C ALA A 44 -4.19 -20.67 -19.50
N LEU A 45 -5.15 -20.79 -20.41
CA LEU A 45 -4.99 -20.36 -21.80
C LEU A 45 -4.83 -18.83 -21.91
N LEU A 46 -5.60 -18.08 -21.13
CA LEU A 46 -5.44 -16.61 -21.07
C LEU A 46 -4.08 -16.24 -20.48
N ALA A 47 -3.66 -16.87 -19.38
CA ALA A 47 -2.36 -16.60 -18.77
C ALA A 47 -1.20 -16.87 -19.73
N THR A 48 -1.24 -17.98 -20.47
CA THR A 48 -0.24 -18.30 -21.50
C THR A 48 -0.28 -17.31 -22.67
N ALA A 49 -1.50 -16.91 -23.09
CA ALA A 49 -1.64 -15.93 -24.17
C ALA A 49 -1.13 -14.53 -23.77
N LEU A 50 -1.33 -14.12 -22.51
CA LEU A 50 -0.76 -12.87 -21.97
C LEU A 50 0.76 -12.88 -22.08
N ASP A 51 1.43 -13.94 -21.63
CA ASP A 51 2.88 -14.05 -21.71
C ASP A 51 3.36 -14.05 -23.17
N THR A 52 2.68 -14.78 -24.06
CA THR A 52 2.96 -14.80 -25.50
C THR A 52 2.78 -13.41 -26.14
N ALA A 53 1.80 -12.62 -25.71
CA ALA A 53 1.56 -11.26 -26.18
C ALA A 53 2.55 -10.23 -25.61
N GLY A 54 3.44 -10.63 -24.70
CA GLY A 54 4.41 -9.75 -24.04
C GLY A 54 3.89 -9.07 -22.78
N VAL A 55 2.83 -9.62 -22.18
CA VAL A 55 2.40 -9.29 -20.81
C VAL A 55 2.96 -10.39 -19.91
N ARG A 56 4.09 -10.13 -19.25
CA ARG A 56 4.77 -11.14 -18.45
C ARG A 56 3.88 -11.63 -17.31
N PHE A 57 3.67 -12.94 -17.25
CA PHE A 57 2.86 -13.57 -16.22
C PHE A 57 3.73 -14.04 -15.04
N TYR A 58 3.41 -13.54 -13.84
CA TYR A 58 4.09 -13.89 -12.60
C TYR A 58 3.19 -14.78 -11.74
N GLY A 59 3.61 -16.01 -11.52
CA GLY A 59 2.86 -16.97 -10.71
C GLY A 59 3.09 -16.76 -9.21
N ALA A 60 2.02 -16.63 -8.43
CA ALA A 60 2.01 -16.72 -6.98
C ALA A 60 1.75 -18.16 -6.50
N ARG A 61 1.80 -18.40 -5.19
CA ARG A 61 1.46 -19.67 -4.55
C ARG A 61 0.05 -19.69 -3.95
N HIS A 62 -0.58 -18.51 -3.89
CA HIS A 62 -1.93 -18.35 -3.39
C HIS A 62 -2.65 -17.20 -4.13
N GLU A 63 -3.95 -17.34 -4.39
CA GLU A 63 -4.75 -16.35 -5.13
C GLU A 63 -4.79 -14.99 -4.40
N ASN A 64 -4.86 -15.02 -3.08
CA ASN A 64 -4.78 -13.79 -2.28
C ASN A 64 -3.48 -13.03 -2.56
N THR A 65 -2.36 -13.75 -2.62
CA THR A 65 -1.05 -13.14 -2.93
C THR A 65 -1.01 -12.60 -4.35
N ALA A 66 -1.54 -13.33 -5.34
CA ALA A 66 -1.59 -12.84 -6.72
C ALA A 66 -2.32 -11.48 -6.83
N ILE A 67 -3.44 -11.33 -6.13
CA ILE A 67 -4.22 -10.08 -6.11
C ILE A 67 -3.45 -8.97 -5.40
N THR A 68 -2.82 -9.27 -4.26
CA THR A 68 -2.03 -8.26 -3.53
C THR A 68 -0.73 -7.90 -4.25
N MET A 69 -0.14 -8.81 -5.06
CA MET A 69 0.96 -8.47 -6.00
C MET A 69 0.50 -7.46 -7.04
N ALA A 70 -0.65 -7.70 -7.68
CA ALA A 70 -1.21 -6.76 -8.66
C ALA A 70 -1.47 -5.38 -8.03
N GLU A 71 -1.97 -5.35 -6.79
CA GLU A 71 -2.21 -4.11 -6.05
C GLU A 71 -0.89 -3.40 -5.68
N GLY A 72 0.11 -4.11 -5.18
CA GLY A 72 1.43 -3.55 -4.87
C GLY A 72 2.14 -2.96 -6.10
N TYR A 73 2.04 -3.65 -7.24
CA TYR A 73 2.52 -3.17 -8.52
C TYR A 73 1.79 -1.87 -8.95
N ALA A 74 0.46 -1.88 -8.88
CA ALA A 74 -0.36 -0.73 -9.23
C ALA A 74 -0.09 0.48 -8.31
N TYR A 75 0.03 0.26 -7.01
CA TYR A 75 0.36 1.30 -6.03
C TYR A 75 1.67 2.01 -6.36
N THR A 76 2.69 1.24 -6.72
CA THR A 76 4.06 1.72 -6.94
C THR A 76 4.22 2.39 -8.31
N THR A 77 3.56 1.86 -9.35
CA THR A 77 3.71 2.36 -10.73
C THR A 77 2.68 3.42 -11.11
N GLY A 78 1.55 3.48 -10.41
CA GLY A 78 0.37 4.24 -10.84
C GLY A 78 -0.34 3.63 -12.07
N ARG A 79 0.16 2.52 -12.62
CA ARG A 79 -0.43 1.80 -13.76
C ARG A 79 -1.40 0.72 -13.27
N ILE A 80 -2.22 0.19 -14.17
CA ILE A 80 -3.14 -0.90 -13.84
C ILE A 80 -2.35 -2.17 -13.52
N GLY A 81 -2.56 -2.70 -12.31
CA GLY A 81 -2.12 -4.04 -11.91
C GLY A 81 -3.17 -5.07 -12.31
N VAL A 82 -2.76 -6.14 -12.97
CA VAL A 82 -3.68 -7.19 -13.42
C VAL A 82 -3.46 -8.46 -12.62
N ALA A 83 -4.53 -9.01 -12.03
CA ALA A 83 -4.51 -10.35 -11.46
C ALA A 83 -5.42 -11.29 -12.27
N VAL A 84 -4.94 -12.49 -12.57
CA VAL A 84 -5.68 -13.54 -13.27
C VAL A 84 -5.90 -14.70 -12.31
N VAL A 85 -7.16 -14.96 -11.99
CA VAL A 85 -7.57 -15.90 -10.94
C VAL A 85 -8.65 -16.85 -11.48
N GLY A 86 -8.59 -18.10 -11.10
CA GLY A 86 -9.62 -19.08 -11.45
C GLY A 86 -10.96 -18.79 -10.78
N ARG A 87 -11.98 -19.52 -11.18
CA ARG A 87 -13.35 -19.45 -10.61
C ARG A 87 -13.51 -20.31 -9.36
N GLY A 88 -14.62 -20.14 -8.69
CA GLY A 88 -15.03 -20.99 -7.55
C GLY A 88 -14.04 -20.94 -6.39
N PRO A 89 -13.34 -22.03 -6.07
CA PRO A 89 -12.38 -22.09 -4.97
C PRO A 89 -11.32 -20.98 -5.04
N ALA A 90 -10.79 -20.70 -6.23
CA ALA A 90 -9.79 -19.68 -6.45
C ALA A 90 -10.32 -18.26 -6.15
N LEU A 91 -11.56 -17.95 -6.56
CA LEU A 91 -12.22 -16.70 -6.20
C LEU A 91 -12.41 -16.60 -4.68
N ALA A 92 -12.85 -17.68 -4.03
CA ALA A 92 -13.05 -17.70 -2.58
C ALA A 92 -11.71 -17.45 -1.83
N ASN A 93 -10.63 -18.10 -2.25
CA ASN A 93 -9.28 -17.89 -1.70
C ASN A 93 -8.78 -16.45 -1.92
N GLY A 94 -9.08 -15.86 -3.08
CA GLY A 94 -8.66 -14.49 -3.44
C GLY A 94 -9.55 -13.39 -2.86
N LEU A 95 -10.68 -13.69 -2.24
CA LEU A 95 -11.65 -12.70 -1.78
C LEU A 95 -11.06 -11.70 -0.78
N HIS A 96 -10.22 -12.16 0.12
CA HIS A 96 -9.52 -11.31 1.09
C HIS A 96 -8.68 -10.22 0.38
N GLY A 97 -7.85 -10.60 -0.60
CA GLY A 97 -7.07 -9.67 -1.40
C GLY A 97 -7.94 -8.75 -2.26
N ALA A 98 -9.06 -9.25 -2.80
CA ALA A 98 -9.99 -8.44 -3.58
C ALA A 98 -10.65 -7.34 -2.75
N VAL A 99 -11.10 -7.66 -1.52
CA VAL A 99 -11.64 -6.67 -0.57
C VAL A 99 -10.56 -5.65 -0.18
N TYR A 100 -9.34 -6.09 0.10
CA TYR A 100 -8.23 -5.19 0.38
C TYR A 100 -7.97 -4.24 -0.80
N ALA A 101 -7.82 -4.76 -2.01
CA ALA A 101 -7.59 -3.95 -3.21
C ALA A 101 -8.70 -2.91 -3.44
N SER A 102 -9.97 -3.24 -3.13
CA SER A 102 -11.10 -2.30 -3.26
C SER A 102 -10.99 -1.08 -2.33
N ARG A 103 -10.20 -1.17 -1.26
CA ARG A 103 -10.04 -0.12 -0.23
C ARG A 103 -8.80 0.75 -0.42
N THR A 104 -7.83 0.29 -1.21
CA THR A 104 -6.53 1.00 -1.36
C THR A 104 -6.60 2.21 -2.29
N GLY A 105 -7.58 2.24 -3.20
CA GLY A 105 -7.65 3.24 -4.27
C GLY A 105 -6.57 3.05 -5.35
N SER A 106 -5.98 1.85 -5.45
CA SER A 106 -5.05 1.48 -6.51
C SER A 106 -5.82 0.98 -7.75
N PRO A 107 -5.36 1.26 -8.98
CA PRO A 107 -5.98 0.76 -10.19
C PRO A 107 -5.70 -0.73 -10.38
N VAL A 108 -6.67 -1.60 -10.09
CA VAL A 108 -6.49 -3.06 -10.16
C VAL A 108 -7.59 -3.69 -11.01
N LEU A 109 -7.18 -4.52 -11.98
CA LEU A 109 -8.07 -5.34 -12.79
C LEU A 109 -7.93 -6.81 -12.36
N LEU A 110 -9.00 -7.38 -11.80
CA LEU A 110 -9.10 -8.78 -11.42
C LEU A 110 -9.83 -9.55 -12.52
N ILE A 111 -9.14 -10.41 -13.24
CA ILE A 111 -9.73 -11.25 -14.28
C ILE A 111 -10.00 -12.63 -13.69
N TYR A 112 -11.27 -13.01 -13.64
CA TYR A 112 -11.71 -14.29 -13.15
C TYR A 112 -12.19 -15.20 -14.30
N GLY A 113 -11.83 -16.47 -14.24
CA GLY A 113 -12.57 -17.49 -14.96
C GLY A 113 -14.01 -17.55 -14.46
N GLU A 114 -14.95 -17.99 -15.32
CA GLU A 114 -16.34 -18.16 -14.94
C GLU A 114 -16.92 -19.41 -15.61
N ALA A 115 -18.02 -19.96 -15.03
CA ALA A 115 -18.75 -21.06 -15.62
C ALA A 115 -19.25 -20.69 -17.03
N ALA A 116 -19.42 -21.69 -17.89
CA ALA A 116 -20.03 -21.47 -19.20
C ALA A 116 -21.39 -20.76 -19.06
N THR A 117 -21.73 -19.89 -20.00
CA THR A 117 -22.98 -19.09 -19.95
C THR A 117 -24.26 -19.92 -19.90
N SER A 118 -24.20 -21.20 -20.27
CA SER A 118 -25.25 -22.19 -20.08
C SER A 118 -25.27 -22.81 -18.68
N GLY A 119 -24.26 -22.53 -17.83
CA GLY A 119 -24.15 -23.02 -16.46
C GLY A 119 -25.18 -22.38 -15.54
N ARG A 120 -25.47 -23.02 -14.42
CA ARG A 120 -26.31 -22.49 -13.34
C ARG A 120 -25.39 -22.11 -12.17
N PRO A 121 -25.19 -20.83 -11.88
CA PRO A 121 -24.48 -20.41 -10.67
C PRO A 121 -25.14 -21.04 -9.44
N ASN A 122 -24.34 -21.52 -8.50
CA ASN A 122 -24.81 -22.20 -7.28
C ASN A 122 -25.68 -23.46 -7.51
N GLY A 123 -25.68 -24.03 -8.72
CA GLY A 123 -26.41 -25.26 -9.03
C GLY A 123 -25.68 -26.49 -8.51
N LEU A 124 -26.41 -27.43 -7.90
CA LEU A 124 -25.95 -28.80 -7.68
C LEU A 124 -26.01 -29.52 -9.03
N GLY A 125 -25.01 -29.36 -9.86
CA GLY A 125 -24.92 -29.94 -11.19
C GLY A 125 -23.54 -30.53 -11.43
N PRO A 126 -23.16 -30.80 -12.68
CA PRO A 126 -21.82 -31.28 -13.01
C PRO A 126 -20.72 -30.22 -12.72
N ASP A 127 -21.08 -28.97 -12.47
CA ASP A 127 -20.09 -27.91 -12.15
C ASP A 127 -19.85 -27.83 -10.64
N TYR A 128 -18.85 -28.57 -10.19
CA TYR A 128 -18.42 -28.63 -8.78
C TYR A 128 -17.66 -27.35 -8.30
N LYS A 129 -17.31 -26.42 -9.20
CA LYS A 129 -16.70 -25.11 -8.86
C LYS A 129 -17.75 -23.99 -8.82
N ALA A 130 -19.04 -24.29 -8.95
CA ALA A 130 -20.07 -23.25 -9.05
C ALA A 130 -20.19 -22.42 -7.77
N ILE A 131 -20.06 -21.12 -7.94
CA ILE A 131 -20.33 -20.08 -6.93
C ILE A 131 -20.82 -18.84 -7.67
N ASP A 132 -21.69 -18.03 -7.07
CA ASP A 132 -22.01 -16.72 -7.59
C ASP A 132 -20.86 -15.71 -7.31
N GLY A 133 -19.79 -15.81 -8.10
CA GLY A 133 -18.60 -14.98 -7.95
C GLY A 133 -18.88 -13.49 -8.17
N VAL A 134 -19.74 -13.18 -9.13
CA VAL A 134 -20.16 -11.79 -9.42
C VAL A 134 -20.90 -11.20 -8.23
N GLY A 135 -21.86 -11.95 -7.65
CA GLY A 135 -22.60 -11.51 -6.47
C GLY A 135 -21.72 -11.30 -5.25
N VAL A 136 -20.76 -12.22 -5.00
CA VAL A 136 -19.79 -12.12 -3.90
C VAL A 136 -18.92 -10.87 -4.03
N LEU A 137 -18.30 -10.65 -5.19
CA LEU A 137 -17.41 -9.49 -5.39
C LEU A 137 -18.18 -8.16 -5.39
N ARG A 138 -19.39 -8.13 -5.92
CA ARG A 138 -20.28 -6.96 -5.84
C ARG A 138 -20.63 -6.64 -4.39
N SER A 139 -20.94 -7.65 -3.58
CA SER A 139 -21.18 -7.47 -2.14
C SER A 139 -19.94 -6.99 -1.38
N ALA A 140 -18.73 -7.34 -1.87
CA ALA A 140 -17.45 -6.83 -1.37
C ALA A 140 -17.11 -5.40 -1.84
N GLY A 141 -17.98 -4.76 -2.64
CA GLY A 141 -17.84 -3.38 -3.10
C GLY A 141 -17.06 -3.20 -4.40
N LEU A 142 -16.80 -4.27 -5.16
CA LEU A 142 -16.15 -4.16 -6.46
C LEU A 142 -17.17 -3.89 -7.58
N HIS A 143 -16.77 -3.07 -8.54
CA HIS A 143 -17.46 -3.02 -9.83
C HIS A 143 -17.14 -4.28 -10.63
N THR A 144 -18.18 -4.97 -11.11
CA THR A 144 -18.05 -6.27 -11.78
C THR A 144 -18.56 -6.19 -13.21
N PHE A 145 -17.78 -6.71 -14.15
CA PHE A 145 -18.09 -6.83 -15.56
C PHE A 145 -18.08 -8.30 -15.96
N THR A 146 -18.97 -8.70 -16.86
CA THR A 146 -19.04 -10.07 -17.35
C THR A 146 -19.11 -10.08 -18.87
N ALA A 147 -18.27 -10.85 -19.52
CA ALA A 147 -18.35 -11.12 -20.95
C ALA A 147 -19.46 -12.12 -21.23
N THR A 148 -20.64 -11.65 -21.62
CA THR A 148 -21.83 -12.50 -21.84
C THR A 148 -21.82 -13.24 -23.18
N SER A 149 -20.98 -12.80 -24.12
CA SER A 149 -20.80 -13.42 -25.44
C SER A 149 -19.39 -13.15 -25.98
N PRO A 150 -18.91 -13.92 -26.97
CA PRO A 150 -17.62 -13.66 -27.61
C PRO A 150 -17.53 -12.24 -28.20
N GLN A 151 -18.61 -11.72 -28.73
CA GLN A 151 -18.65 -10.38 -29.33
C GLN A 151 -18.57 -9.25 -28.30
N SER A 152 -19.12 -9.46 -27.09
CA SER A 152 -19.10 -8.48 -26.00
C SER A 152 -17.82 -8.52 -25.17
N ALA A 153 -16.94 -9.52 -25.32
CA ALA A 153 -15.79 -9.73 -24.46
C ALA A 153 -14.81 -8.54 -24.48
N ARG A 154 -14.52 -8.00 -25.66
CA ARG A 154 -13.64 -6.84 -25.80
C ARG A 154 -14.23 -5.57 -25.17
N MET A 155 -15.54 -5.37 -25.31
CA MET A 155 -16.22 -4.22 -24.68
C MET A 155 -16.19 -4.34 -23.16
N ALA A 156 -16.49 -5.53 -22.61
CA ALA A 156 -16.40 -5.77 -21.17
C ALA A 156 -14.99 -5.54 -20.61
N LEU A 157 -13.94 -5.91 -21.39
CA LEU A 157 -12.55 -5.59 -21.02
C LEU A 157 -12.31 -4.08 -21.04
N ALA A 158 -12.78 -3.36 -22.07
CA ALA A 158 -12.62 -1.90 -22.18
C ALA A 158 -13.27 -1.18 -21.00
N ASP A 159 -14.49 -1.55 -20.67
CA ASP A 159 -15.23 -0.97 -19.55
C ASP A 159 -14.54 -1.25 -18.21
N ALA A 160 -14.07 -2.47 -17.99
CA ALA A 160 -13.32 -2.86 -16.80
C ALA A 160 -12.01 -2.05 -16.66
N VAL A 161 -11.23 -1.95 -17.74
CA VAL A 161 -9.97 -1.18 -17.77
C VAL A 161 -10.22 0.31 -17.54
N ALA A 162 -11.23 0.89 -18.18
CA ALA A 162 -11.59 2.29 -17.99
C ALA A 162 -11.99 2.61 -16.53
N ASN A 163 -12.72 1.71 -15.90
CA ASN A 163 -13.09 1.85 -14.48
C ASN A 163 -11.88 1.66 -13.56
N ALA A 164 -11.01 0.67 -13.81
CA ALA A 164 -9.80 0.47 -13.02
C ALA A 164 -8.87 1.69 -13.07
N ALA A 165 -8.68 2.28 -14.25
CA ALA A 165 -7.86 3.48 -14.44
C ALA A 165 -8.31 4.68 -13.60
N GLY A 166 -9.58 4.71 -13.18
CA GLY A 166 -10.11 5.70 -12.24
C GLY A 166 -9.60 5.56 -10.80
N GLY A 167 -8.74 4.59 -10.49
CA GLY A 167 -8.22 4.32 -9.15
C GLY A 167 -9.15 3.41 -8.34
N ALA A 168 -9.71 2.40 -8.98
CA ALA A 168 -10.56 1.40 -8.34
C ALA A 168 -10.07 -0.03 -8.63
N ALA A 169 -10.39 -0.96 -7.73
CA ALA A 169 -10.32 -2.38 -8.04
C ALA A 169 -11.63 -2.81 -8.72
N VAL A 170 -11.52 -3.47 -9.85
CA VAL A 170 -12.65 -3.98 -10.62
C VAL A 170 -12.47 -5.44 -10.98
N SER A 171 -13.55 -6.17 -11.23
CA SER A 171 -13.46 -7.54 -11.71
C SER A 171 -14.06 -7.69 -13.11
N LEU A 172 -13.39 -8.53 -13.93
CA LEU A 172 -13.87 -8.99 -15.22
C LEU A 172 -14.04 -10.50 -15.18
N HIS A 173 -15.26 -10.98 -15.40
CA HIS A 173 -15.60 -12.40 -15.42
C HIS A 173 -15.66 -12.90 -16.86
N LEU A 174 -14.88 -13.94 -17.16
CA LEU A 174 -14.74 -14.54 -18.48
C LEU A 174 -15.25 -15.98 -18.48
N PRO A 175 -16.49 -16.26 -18.96
CA PRO A 175 -17.01 -17.61 -19.08
C PRO A 175 -16.15 -18.47 -20.02
N THR A 176 -15.93 -19.74 -19.66
CA THR A 176 -15.04 -20.66 -20.39
C THR A 176 -15.44 -20.83 -21.84
N ASN A 177 -16.73 -20.96 -22.15
CA ASN A 177 -17.20 -21.04 -23.53
C ASN A 177 -17.00 -19.74 -24.32
N VAL A 178 -17.02 -18.59 -23.67
CA VAL A 178 -16.73 -17.29 -24.29
C VAL A 178 -15.24 -17.17 -24.58
N GLN A 179 -14.38 -17.55 -23.64
CA GLN A 179 -12.91 -17.50 -23.83
C GLN A 179 -12.47 -18.37 -25.03
N LEU A 180 -13.06 -19.57 -25.18
CA LEU A 180 -12.66 -20.55 -26.19
C LEU A 180 -13.30 -20.29 -27.58
N ALA A 181 -14.33 -19.46 -27.65
CA ALA A 181 -14.99 -19.17 -28.92
C ALA A 181 -14.08 -18.37 -29.84
N GLU A 182 -14.16 -18.68 -31.13
CA GLU A 182 -13.43 -17.94 -32.18
C GLU A 182 -14.20 -16.68 -32.59
N ILE A 183 -13.48 -15.58 -32.75
CA ILE A 183 -13.96 -14.32 -33.32
C ILE A 183 -13.05 -13.88 -34.46
N ASP A 184 -13.56 -13.08 -35.37
CA ASP A 184 -12.73 -12.44 -36.39
C ASP A 184 -11.69 -11.54 -35.70
N ARG A 185 -10.41 -11.70 -36.05
CA ARG A 185 -9.35 -10.84 -35.52
C ARG A 185 -9.68 -9.38 -35.83
N PRO A 186 -9.71 -8.52 -34.79
CA PRO A 186 -9.95 -7.11 -35.01
C PRO A 186 -8.78 -6.52 -35.82
N ARG A 187 -9.10 -5.59 -36.73
CA ARG A 187 -8.09 -4.89 -37.53
C ARG A 187 -7.19 -4.00 -36.69
N GLU A 188 -7.73 -3.51 -35.59
CA GLU A 188 -7.04 -2.62 -34.65
C GLU A 188 -7.19 -3.15 -33.22
N PRO A 189 -6.13 -3.04 -32.41
CA PRO A 189 -6.24 -3.37 -30.99
C PRO A 189 -7.18 -2.40 -30.28
N LEU A 190 -7.73 -2.85 -29.16
CA LEU A 190 -8.64 -2.06 -28.34
C LEU A 190 -7.87 -0.89 -27.72
N GLN A 191 -8.38 0.31 -27.91
CA GLN A 191 -7.87 1.51 -27.26
C GLN A 191 -8.86 1.98 -26.20
N VAL A 192 -8.40 2.09 -24.96
CA VAL A 192 -9.16 2.70 -23.87
C VAL A 192 -8.64 4.11 -23.68
N ARG A 193 -9.52 5.09 -23.95
CA ARG A 193 -9.21 6.49 -23.61
C ARG A 193 -9.29 6.65 -22.11
N HIS A 194 -8.16 6.80 -21.46
CA HIS A 194 -8.12 7.22 -20.08
C HIS A 194 -8.52 8.70 -20.02
N LEU A 195 -9.60 8.99 -19.34
CA LEU A 195 -9.88 10.35 -18.94
C LEU A 195 -8.95 10.67 -17.76
N GLU A 196 -7.78 11.19 -18.06
CA GLU A 196 -6.93 11.75 -17.03
C GLU A 196 -7.75 12.83 -16.28
N ARG A 197 -7.81 12.70 -14.96
CA ARG A 197 -8.38 13.76 -14.14
C ARG A 197 -7.52 15.00 -14.29
N THR A 198 -8.01 16.00 -14.97
CA THR A 198 -7.35 17.31 -15.03
C THR A 198 -7.32 17.89 -13.61
N PRO A 199 -6.13 18.21 -13.06
CA PRO A 199 -6.03 18.89 -11.78
C PRO A 199 -6.86 20.18 -11.79
N ALA A 200 -7.73 20.36 -10.83
CA ALA A 200 -8.60 21.53 -10.73
C ALA A 200 -8.20 22.41 -9.54
N PRO A 201 -8.15 23.75 -9.69
CA PRO A 201 -7.97 24.67 -8.58
C PRO A 201 -9.22 24.71 -7.69
N ALA A 202 -9.09 25.21 -6.46
CA ALA A 202 -10.22 25.51 -5.60
C ALA A 202 -10.93 26.81 -6.06
N THR A 203 -12.17 27.00 -5.60
CA THR A 203 -12.93 28.20 -5.90
C THR A 203 -12.34 29.43 -5.19
N THR A 204 -12.44 30.62 -5.79
CA THR A 204 -11.96 31.89 -5.20
C THR A 204 -12.56 32.10 -3.82
N GLN A 205 -13.86 31.88 -3.64
CA GLN A 205 -14.53 32.05 -2.35
C GLN A 205 -13.94 31.16 -1.26
N SER A 206 -13.62 29.89 -1.57
CA SER A 206 -13.02 28.98 -0.58
C SER A 206 -11.57 29.36 -0.25
N ILE A 207 -10.81 29.87 -1.22
CA ILE A 207 -9.45 30.42 -0.99
C ILE A 207 -9.51 31.66 -0.09
N GLU A 208 -10.46 32.58 -0.31
CA GLU A 208 -10.66 33.76 0.54
C GLU A 208 -11.00 33.37 1.99
N ALA A 209 -11.89 32.38 2.17
CA ALA A 209 -12.22 31.86 3.50
C ALA A 209 -11.00 31.26 4.22
N ALA A 210 -10.21 30.45 3.51
CA ALA A 210 -8.99 29.88 4.06
C ALA A 210 -7.92 30.96 4.38
N THR A 211 -7.75 31.93 3.50
CA THR A 211 -6.83 33.07 3.68
C THR A 211 -7.19 33.87 4.91
N ALA A 212 -8.49 34.14 5.14
CA ALA A 212 -8.96 34.87 6.32
C ALA A 212 -8.64 34.13 7.65
N VAL A 213 -8.67 32.81 7.67
CA VAL A 213 -8.26 31.98 8.83
C VAL A 213 -6.75 32.00 8.99
N LEU A 214 -6.00 31.72 7.92
CA LEU A 214 -4.53 31.63 7.94
C LEU A 214 -3.85 32.96 8.30
N THR A 215 -4.43 34.09 7.92
CA THR A 215 -3.90 35.41 8.26
C THR A 215 -3.94 35.70 9.76
N LYS A 216 -4.91 35.13 10.48
CA LYS A 216 -5.07 35.28 11.94
C LYS A 216 -4.20 34.30 12.74
N ALA A 217 -3.81 33.18 12.12
CA ALA A 217 -3.05 32.14 12.80
C ALA A 217 -1.62 32.62 13.07
N SER A 218 -1.12 32.46 14.25
CA SER A 218 0.26 32.75 14.66
C SER A 218 1.18 31.53 14.60
N ARG A 219 0.62 30.35 14.86
CA ARG A 219 1.32 29.05 14.92
C ARG A 219 0.65 28.02 14.05
N PRO A 220 0.64 28.21 12.71
CA PRO A 220 0.00 27.24 11.82
C PRO A 220 0.78 25.94 11.74
N LEU A 221 0.05 24.81 11.59
CA LEU A 221 0.58 23.48 11.33
C LEU A 221 0.07 23.01 9.97
N ILE A 222 0.95 22.55 9.09
CA ILE A 222 0.57 21.93 7.83
C ILE A 222 0.73 20.41 7.93
N LEU A 223 -0.34 19.68 7.66
CA LEU A 223 -0.37 18.22 7.58
C LEU A 223 -0.56 17.78 6.13
N ALA A 224 0.37 16.98 5.61
CA ALA A 224 0.29 16.45 4.26
C ALA A 224 0.19 14.92 4.24
N GLY A 225 -0.69 14.41 3.39
CA GLY A 225 -0.86 12.98 3.17
C GLY A 225 -0.37 12.51 1.80
N LEU A 226 -0.69 11.25 1.47
CA LEU A 226 -0.35 10.64 0.18
C LEU A 226 -0.95 11.43 -1.01
N GLY A 227 -2.12 12.06 -0.84
CA GLY A 227 -2.75 12.90 -1.87
C GLY A 227 -1.88 14.10 -2.25
N ALA A 228 -1.20 14.72 -1.28
CA ALA A 228 -0.25 15.81 -1.54
C ALA A 228 0.99 15.32 -2.33
N HIS A 229 1.50 14.12 -2.01
CA HIS A 229 2.59 13.51 -2.78
C HIS A 229 2.16 13.24 -4.23
N ARG A 230 1.01 12.59 -4.42
CA ARG A 230 0.47 12.24 -5.76
C ARG A 230 0.20 13.48 -6.63
N ALA A 231 -0.15 14.61 -6.02
CA ALA A 231 -0.33 15.90 -6.69
C ALA A 231 1.01 16.63 -6.99
N GLY A 232 2.16 16.09 -6.58
CA GLY A 232 3.45 16.77 -6.69
C GLY A 232 3.53 18.08 -5.88
N ALA A 233 2.79 18.19 -4.78
CA ALA A 233 2.60 19.43 -4.04
C ALA A 233 3.75 19.78 -3.07
N ARG A 234 4.78 18.92 -2.92
CA ARG A 234 5.88 19.11 -1.95
C ARG A 234 6.44 20.53 -1.93
N ASN A 235 6.92 21.01 -3.06
CA ASN A 235 7.59 22.32 -3.14
C ASN A 235 6.63 23.49 -2.86
N ALA A 236 5.41 23.44 -3.42
CA ALA A 236 4.40 24.47 -3.19
C ALA A 236 4.01 24.54 -1.70
N ILE A 237 3.84 23.38 -1.04
CA ILE A 237 3.52 23.31 0.40
C ILE A 237 4.69 23.81 1.25
N GLN A 238 5.94 23.48 0.92
CA GLN A 238 7.12 23.96 1.66
C GLN A 238 7.26 25.49 1.52
N THR A 239 7.09 26.04 0.33
CA THR A 239 7.10 27.48 0.11
C THR A 239 5.95 28.18 0.86
N LEU A 240 4.77 27.58 0.89
CA LEU A 240 3.66 28.08 1.68
C LEU A 240 3.99 28.06 3.17
N ALA A 241 4.53 26.94 3.68
CA ALA A 241 4.94 26.80 5.09
C ALA A 241 5.96 27.86 5.48
N GLU A 242 6.95 28.12 4.63
CA GLU A 242 7.95 29.17 4.85
C GLU A 242 7.29 30.56 4.90
N LYS A 243 6.37 30.84 3.96
CA LYS A 243 5.66 32.13 3.92
C LYS A 243 4.86 32.40 5.19
N ILE A 244 4.11 31.39 5.68
CA ILE A 244 3.24 31.56 6.85
C ILE A 244 3.88 31.14 8.18
N GLY A 245 5.14 30.67 8.18
CA GLY A 245 5.86 30.21 9.36
C GLY A 245 5.24 28.94 9.97
N ALA A 246 4.77 27.99 9.15
CA ALA A 246 4.12 26.76 9.60
C ALA A 246 5.12 25.63 9.85
N LEU A 247 4.89 24.83 10.89
CA LEU A 247 5.52 23.51 11.02
C LEU A 247 4.90 22.52 10.04
N LEU A 248 5.68 21.52 9.64
CA LEU A 248 5.30 20.50 8.69
C LEU A 248 5.19 19.15 9.40
N VAL A 249 4.07 18.45 9.18
CA VAL A 249 3.87 17.05 9.58
C VAL A 249 3.27 16.25 8.42
N THR A 250 3.40 14.94 8.50
CA THR A 250 2.83 14.04 7.49
C THR A 250 1.94 12.98 8.13
N THR A 251 1.05 12.39 7.34
CA THR A 251 0.45 11.10 7.70
C THR A 251 1.48 9.98 7.55
N ALA A 252 1.24 8.80 8.11
CA ALA A 252 2.10 7.64 7.88
C ALA A 252 2.31 7.35 6.38
N ARG A 253 1.25 7.46 5.54
CA ARG A 253 1.36 7.29 4.08
C ARG A 253 2.03 8.45 3.35
N GLY A 254 2.13 9.61 3.98
CA GLY A 254 2.88 10.76 3.49
C GLY A 254 4.29 10.85 4.06
N LYS A 255 4.74 9.78 4.76
CA LYS A 255 6.03 9.78 5.45
C LYS A 255 7.16 10.22 4.52
N ASP A 256 8.07 11.00 5.08
CA ASP A 256 9.26 11.54 4.41
C ASP A 256 9.00 12.50 3.23
N LEU A 257 7.73 12.95 3.02
CA LEU A 257 7.39 13.96 2.01
C LEU A 257 8.24 15.23 2.16
N PHE A 258 8.52 15.64 3.39
CA PHE A 258 9.27 16.85 3.69
C PHE A 258 10.68 16.56 4.23
N CYS A 259 11.25 15.40 3.90
CA CYS A 259 12.61 15.05 4.31
C CYS A 259 13.60 16.16 3.91
N GLY A 260 14.49 16.56 4.87
CA GLY A 260 15.45 17.63 4.70
C GLY A 260 14.92 19.04 5.03
N ASN A 261 13.62 19.23 5.25
CA ASN A 261 13.12 20.54 5.70
C ASN A 261 13.37 20.71 7.21
N PRO A 262 13.98 21.85 7.66
CA PRO A 262 14.36 22.05 9.06
C PRO A 262 13.17 22.19 10.03
N TYR A 263 11.96 22.39 9.52
CA TYR A 263 10.73 22.53 10.29
C TYR A 263 9.78 21.33 10.11
N ASN A 264 10.31 20.20 9.62
CA ASN A 264 9.59 18.95 9.49
C ASN A 264 9.67 18.14 10.79
N LEU A 265 8.51 17.82 11.37
CA LEU A 265 8.37 17.00 12.58
C LEU A 265 8.16 15.51 12.30
N GLY A 266 8.08 15.12 11.02
CA GLY A 266 7.79 13.76 10.61
C GLY A 266 6.30 13.40 10.69
N ILE A 267 6.00 12.17 11.11
CA ILE A 267 4.63 11.65 11.14
C ILE A 267 3.86 12.19 12.34
N ILE A 268 2.59 12.58 12.12
CA ILE A 268 1.61 12.87 13.18
C ILE A 268 0.60 11.73 13.32
N GLY A 269 0.03 11.55 14.50
CA GLY A 269 -0.94 10.50 14.81
C GLY A 269 -0.33 9.37 15.62
N SER A 270 -0.88 8.16 15.49
CA SER A 270 -0.49 6.99 16.28
C SER A 270 0.96 6.52 16.05
N PHE A 271 1.59 6.97 14.97
CA PHE A 271 2.99 6.69 14.64
C PHE A 271 3.91 7.90 14.84
N SER A 272 3.51 8.89 15.61
CA SER A 272 4.30 10.09 15.83
C SER A 272 5.36 9.89 16.92
N HIS A 273 6.51 10.52 16.71
CA HIS A 273 7.44 10.79 17.81
C HIS A 273 6.86 11.82 18.79
N SER A 274 7.37 11.83 20.02
CA SER A 274 6.89 12.73 21.07
C SER A 274 7.04 14.20 20.72
N ILE A 275 8.10 14.57 19.99
CA ILE A 275 8.33 15.93 19.52
C ILE A 275 7.19 16.42 18.61
N ALA A 276 6.71 15.57 17.69
CA ALA A 276 5.64 15.95 16.77
C ALA A 276 4.34 16.23 17.52
N ARG A 277 3.97 15.37 18.49
CA ARG A 277 2.78 15.56 19.35
C ARG A 277 2.89 16.87 20.13
N ARG A 278 3.99 17.06 20.87
CA ARG A 278 4.20 18.24 21.71
C ARG A 278 4.18 19.56 20.94
N MET A 279 4.73 19.57 19.72
CA MET A 279 4.74 20.77 18.90
C MET A 279 3.39 21.00 18.22
N ALA A 280 2.71 19.95 17.78
CA ALA A 280 1.37 20.04 17.19
C ALA A 280 0.34 20.61 18.19
N GLU A 281 0.41 20.25 19.47
CA GLU A 281 -0.46 20.78 20.53
C GLU A 281 -0.40 22.32 20.68
N GLN A 282 0.70 22.94 20.23
CA GLN A 282 0.89 24.38 20.29
C GLN A 282 0.33 25.12 19.08
N ALA A 283 -0.16 24.40 18.06
CA ALA A 283 -0.72 25.00 16.86
C ALA A 283 -2.06 25.70 17.15
N ASP A 284 -2.29 26.83 16.47
CA ASP A 284 -3.54 27.61 16.53
C ASP A 284 -4.37 27.51 15.24
N CYS A 285 -3.87 26.79 14.23
CA CYS A 285 -4.57 26.48 12.99
C CYS A 285 -3.93 25.24 12.35
N VAL A 286 -4.74 24.34 11.79
CA VAL A 286 -4.28 23.16 11.04
C VAL A 286 -4.74 23.26 9.59
N LEU A 287 -3.78 23.20 8.65
CA LEU A 287 -4.02 23.15 7.21
C LEU A 287 -3.63 21.78 6.67
N VAL A 288 -4.58 21.07 6.07
CA VAL A 288 -4.44 19.67 5.67
C VAL A 288 -4.47 19.53 4.15
N PHE A 289 -3.48 18.84 3.58
CA PHE A 289 -3.39 18.57 2.14
C PHE A 289 -3.44 17.06 1.86
N GLY A 290 -4.48 16.60 1.17
CA GLY A 290 -4.58 15.24 0.65
C GLY A 290 -4.43 14.15 1.71
N ALA A 291 -5.04 14.36 2.88
CA ALA A 291 -5.05 13.44 4.00
C ALA A 291 -6.47 13.20 4.53
N SER A 292 -6.79 11.93 4.82
CA SER A 292 -8.14 11.52 5.23
C SER A 292 -8.50 11.92 6.66
N LEU A 293 -7.52 12.22 7.52
CA LEU A 293 -7.70 12.48 8.95
C LEU A 293 -8.36 11.33 9.72
N ASN A 294 -8.11 10.08 9.29
CA ASN A 294 -8.66 8.90 9.93
C ASN A 294 -8.12 8.71 11.36
N PHE A 295 -8.64 7.70 12.06
CA PHE A 295 -8.31 7.42 13.45
C PHE A 295 -6.80 7.26 13.73
N LEU A 296 -6.03 6.62 12.84
CA LEU A 296 -4.57 6.49 13.00
C LEU A 296 -3.84 7.83 12.79
N THR A 297 -4.30 8.66 11.85
CA THR A 297 -3.71 9.98 11.61
C THR A 297 -3.98 10.95 12.77
N THR A 298 -5.10 10.77 13.45
CA THR A 298 -5.53 11.64 14.55
C THR A 298 -5.32 11.04 15.94
N SER A 299 -4.69 9.85 16.07
CA SER A 299 -4.61 9.09 17.33
C SER A 299 -5.99 9.02 17.99
N PHE A 300 -6.98 8.57 17.24
CA PHE A 300 -8.38 8.53 17.71
C PHE A 300 -8.91 9.91 18.22
N GLY A 301 -8.49 10.99 17.54
CA GLY A 301 -8.91 12.36 17.81
C GLY A 301 -8.12 13.09 18.89
N THR A 302 -6.96 12.57 19.28
CA THR A 302 -6.14 13.14 20.38
C THR A 302 -4.86 13.83 19.91
N SER A 303 -4.38 13.61 18.68
CA SER A 303 -3.08 14.12 18.22
C SER A 303 -3.11 15.51 17.61
N LEU A 304 -4.28 16.04 17.29
CA LEU A 304 -4.44 17.39 16.75
C LEU A 304 -5.18 18.28 17.75
N PRO A 305 -4.78 19.56 17.91
CA PRO A 305 -5.46 20.50 18.79
C PRO A 305 -6.86 20.86 18.24
N ARG A 306 -7.76 21.28 19.10
CA ARG A 306 -9.10 21.78 18.74
C ARG A 306 -9.02 23.26 18.32
N VAL A 307 -8.57 23.49 17.10
CA VAL A 307 -8.36 24.79 16.49
C VAL A 307 -8.96 24.81 15.08
N PRO A 308 -9.09 25.97 14.42
CA PRO A 308 -9.60 26.01 13.06
C PRO A 308 -8.85 25.05 12.12
N LEU A 309 -9.62 24.22 11.42
CA LEU A 309 -9.14 23.18 10.52
C LEU A 309 -9.56 23.49 9.08
N ILE A 310 -8.56 23.62 8.20
CA ILE A 310 -8.73 23.80 6.77
C ILE A 310 -8.35 22.50 6.09
N GLN A 311 -9.24 21.90 5.30
CA GLN A 311 -8.96 20.63 4.62
C GLN A 311 -9.02 20.78 3.10
N VAL A 312 -7.94 20.37 2.42
CA VAL A 312 -7.78 20.33 0.96
C VAL A 312 -7.83 18.90 0.49
N ASP A 313 -8.74 18.57 -0.41
CA ASP A 313 -8.80 17.27 -1.09
C ASP A 313 -9.38 17.44 -2.51
N ALA A 314 -8.87 16.63 -3.46
CA ALA A 314 -9.39 16.61 -4.82
C ALA A 314 -10.79 15.99 -4.92
N VAL A 315 -11.22 15.24 -3.90
CA VAL A 315 -12.51 14.54 -3.84
C VAL A 315 -13.34 15.10 -2.70
N ARG A 316 -14.44 15.75 -3.03
CA ARG A 316 -15.33 16.43 -2.06
C ARG A 316 -15.78 15.52 -0.91
N SER A 317 -16.09 14.26 -1.19
CA SER A 317 -16.54 13.29 -0.18
C SER A 317 -15.49 12.87 0.84
N ASN A 318 -14.21 13.18 0.63
CA ASN A 318 -13.16 12.93 1.59
C ASN A 318 -13.08 14.03 2.67
N ILE A 319 -13.54 15.25 2.34
CA ILE A 319 -13.52 16.38 3.26
C ILE A 319 -14.59 16.20 4.34
N SER A 320 -14.22 16.41 5.58
CA SER A 320 -15.07 16.23 6.77
C SER A 320 -15.57 14.78 6.99
N ARG A 321 -14.95 13.80 6.37
CA ARG A 321 -15.35 12.40 6.50
C ARG A 321 -15.07 11.82 7.89
N TRP A 322 -13.97 12.20 8.51
CA TRP A 322 -13.52 11.69 9.81
C TRP A 322 -13.45 12.80 10.87
N LEU A 323 -13.05 13.98 10.48
CA LEU A 323 -12.93 15.15 11.35
C LEU A 323 -13.52 16.35 10.61
N ASN A 324 -14.38 17.11 11.28
CA ASN A 324 -15.04 18.26 10.67
C ASN A 324 -14.03 19.36 10.33
N ALA A 325 -14.04 19.81 9.08
CA ALA A 325 -13.27 20.95 8.62
C ALA A 325 -14.10 22.24 8.72
N ASP A 326 -13.50 23.30 9.25
CA ASP A 326 -14.12 24.63 9.29
C ASP A 326 -14.11 25.29 7.90
N VAL A 327 -13.08 25.00 7.09
CA VAL A 327 -12.97 25.43 5.70
C VAL A 327 -12.64 24.26 4.79
N ALA A 328 -13.45 24.05 3.77
CA ALA A 328 -13.30 23.00 2.77
C ALA A 328 -12.74 23.58 1.45
N LEU A 329 -11.61 23.07 1.00
CA LEU A 329 -10.98 23.41 -0.28
C LEU A 329 -11.00 22.19 -1.21
N VAL A 330 -11.96 22.14 -2.13
CA VAL A 330 -12.04 21.07 -3.13
C VAL A 330 -11.15 21.44 -4.30
N GLY A 331 -10.02 20.75 -4.46
CA GLY A 331 -9.06 21.02 -5.52
C GLY A 331 -7.79 20.18 -5.41
N ASP A 332 -6.97 20.26 -6.44
CA ASP A 332 -5.64 19.63 -6.47
C ASP A 332 -4.73 20.26 -5.42
N ALA A 333 -4.03 19.43 -4.64
CA ALA A 333 -3.22 19.90 -3.51
C ALA A 333 -2.13 20.89 -3.92
N ARG A 334 -1.47 20.71 -5.09
CA ARG A 334 -0.43 21.61 -5.59
C ARG A 334 -1.04 22.94 -6.02
N LEU A 335 -2.10 22.91 -6.83
CA LEU A 335 -2.75 24.14 -7.31
C LEU A 335 -3.35 24.95 -6.17
N VAL A 336 -3.95 24.30 -5.17
CA VAL A 336 -4.48 24.98 -3.97
C VAL A 336 -3.36 25.59 -3.13
N ALA A 337 -2.23 24.91 -2.95
CA ALA A 337 -1.08 25.49 -2.26
C ALA A 337 -0.54 26.72 -2.98
N GLU A 338 -0.46 26.68 -4.32
CA GLU A 338 -0.06 27.83 -5.16
C GLU A 338 -1.07 28.99 -5.06
N GLN A 339 -2.39 28.71 -5.07
CA GLN A 339 -3.44 29.73 -4.89
C GLN A 339 -3.35 30.40 -3.51
N LEU A 340 -3.18 29.63 -2.43
CA LEU A 340 -3.00 30.17 -1.08
C LEU A 340 -1.72 30.99 -0.99
N LEU A 341 -0.63 30.52 -1.61
CA LEU A 341 0.63 31.26 -1.66
C LEU A 341 0.48 32.61 -2.35
N ALA A 342 -0.31 32.69 -3.43
CA ALA A 342 -0.57 33.95 -4.14
C ALA A 342 -1.50 34.89 -3.36
N ALA A 343 -2.52 34.33 -2.67
CA ALA A 343 -3.55 35.12 -1.98
C ALA A 343 -3.11 35.66 -0.61
N LEU A 344 -2.20 34.96 0.09
CA LEU A 344 -1.75 35.38 1.41
C LEU A 344 -0.81 36.59 1.32
N PRO A 345 -0.95 37.61 2.20
CA PRO A 345 -0.01 38.72 2.27
C PRO A 345 1.37 38.25 2.75
N ALA A 346 2.38 39.04 2.47
CA ALA A 346 3.69 38.84 3.10
C ALA A 346 3.54 38.99 4.63
N ARG A 347 4.03 38.02 5.38
CA ARG A 347 3.90 38.02 6.84
C ARG A 347 4.93 38.93 7.46
N SER A 348 4.58 39.56 8.58
CA SER A 348 5.54 40.34 9.40
C SER A 348 6.68 39.44 9.92
N GLU A 349 7.79 40.03 10.36
CA GLU A 349 9.04 39.33 10.70
C GLU A 349 8.94 38.25 11.80
N THR A 350 7.90 38.27 12.64
CA THR A 350 7.69 37.28 13.72
C THR A 350 6.98 36.05 13.24
N LYS A 351 7.71 34.93 13.17
CA LYS A 351 7.17 33.59 12.84
C LYS A 351 7.45 32.63 14.02
N PRO A 352 6.56 32.52 15.02
CA PRO A 352 6.86 31.82 16.29
C PRO A 352 7.28 30.36 16.15
N PHE A 353 6.88 29.66 15.06
CA PHE A 353 7.33 28.30 14.79
C PHE A 353 8.59 28.21 13.92
N HIS A 354 8.99 29.30 13.25
CA HIS A 354 10.17 29.35 12.39
C HIS A 354 11.33 30.12 13.05
N ASP A 355 11.51 29.91 14.35
CA ASP A 355 12.63 30.45 15.09
C ASP A 355 13.80 29.45 15.21
N GLU A 356 14.95 29.95 15.61
CA GLU A 356 16.15 29.14 15.78
C GLU A 356 16.01 28.12 16.93
N ALA A 357 15.22 28.45 17.96
CA ALA A 357 14.98 27.52 19.07
C ALA A 357 14.19 26.29 18.60
N THR A 358 13.14 26.48 17.80
CA THR A 358 12.37 25.40 17.18
C THR A 358 13.25 24.56 16.25
N ARG A 359 14.08 25.20 15.41
CA ARG A 359 15.00 24.50 14.52
C ARG A 359 15.98 23.63 15.28
N ARG A 360 16.58 24.14 16.37
CA ARG A 360 17.48 23.37 17.24
C ARG A 360 16.77 22.25 17.94
N LEU A 361 15.54 22.44 18.39
CA LEU A 361 14.74 21.41 19.02
C LEU A 361 14.48 20.24 18.07
N ILE A 362 14.14 20.53 16.81
CA ILE A 362 13.89 19.50 15.78
C ILE A 362 15.19 18.79 15.40
N SER A 363 16.25 19.54 15.09
CA SER A 363 17.53 18.95 14.67
C SER A 363 18.26 18.19 15.77
N GLY A 364 18.01 18.52 17.03
CA GLY A 364 18.56 17.83 18.20
C GLY A 364 17.72 16.67 18.72
N PHE A 365 16.57 16.39 18.07
CA PHE A 365 15.74 15.26 18.47
C PHE A 365 16.41 13.92 18.11
N ASP A 366 16.54 13.06 19.11
CA ASP A 366 17.11 11.71 18.97
C ASP A 366 16.00 10.68 19.17
N PRO A 367 15.57 9.97 18.11
CA PRO A 367 14.53 8.95 18.20
C PRO A 367 14.82 7.85 19.21
N ALA A 368 16.11 7.52 19.46
CA ALA A 368 16.51 6.50 20.43
C ALA A 368 16.21 6.91 21.88
N ARG A 369 16.09 8.21 22.15
CA ARG A 369 15.74 8.76 23.47
C ARG A 369 14.25 8.97 23.69
N ASP A 370 13.43 8.67 22.68
CA ASP A 370 11.97 8.85 22.74
C ASP A 370 11.25 7.71 23.49
N PHE A 371 11.97 6.67 23.85
CA PHE A 371 11.47 5.53 24.58
C PHE A 371 12.54 4.89 25.47
N GLN A 372 12.12 4.11 26.44
CA GLN A 372 13.01 3.23 27.20
C GLN A 372 13.10 1.88 26.49
N ALA A 373 14.29 1.48 26.08
CA ALA A 373 14.51 0.21 25.39
C ALA A 373 14.19 -0.99 26.31
N ALA A 374 13.43 -1.92 25.79
CA ALA A 374 13.01 -3.14 26.47
C ALA A 374 13.65 -4.40 25.86
N ASN A 375 14.97 -4.33 25.60
CA ASN A 375 15.74 -5.50 25.16
C ASN A 375 15.86 -6.52 26.30
N THR A 376 15.86 -7.80 25.97
CA THR A 376 16.16 -8.90 26.90
C THR A 376 17.41 -9.66 26.42
N ALA A 377 17.82 -10.70 27.13
CA ALA A 377 18.92 -11.57 26.69
C ALA A 377 18.59 -12.37 25.40
N ARG A 378 17.32 -12.45 24.99
CA ARG A 378 16.86 -13.31 23.89
C ARG A 378 15.98 -12.60 22.87
N THR A 379 15.58 -11.36 23.14
CA THR A 379 14.67 -10.58 22.26
C THR A 379 15.06 -9.11 22.26
N LEU A 380 14.81 -8.44 21.14
CA LEU A 380 15.05 -7.01 20.95
C LEU A 380 13.77 -6.21 21.10
N ASP A 381 13.87 -5.00 21.61
CA ASP A 381 12.82 -4.00 21.44
C ASP A 381 12.66 -3.69 19.94
N PRO A 382 11.46 -3.80 19.35
CA PRO A 382 11.26 -3.57 17.92
C PRO A 382 11.71 -2.18 17.46
N ARG A 383 11.65 -1.16 18.33
CA ARG A 383 12.09 0.21 18.02
C ARG A 383 13.61 0.32 17.98
N THR A 384 14.31 -0.34 18.93
CA THR A 384 15.77 -0.44 18.91
C THR A 384 16.26 -1.17 17.66
N LEU A 385 15.61 -2.29 17.33
CA LEU A 385 15.87 -3.03 16.09
C LEU A 385 15.69 -2.15 14.85
N ALA A 386 14.59 -1.38 14.76
CA ALA A 386 14.32 -0.52 13.62
C ALA A 386 15.36 0.60 13.46
N ILE A 387 15.83 1.20 14.55
CA ILE A 387 16.89 2.22 14.53
C ILE A 387 18.19 1.63 13.98
N GLU A 388 18.59 0.44 14.41
CA GLU A 388 19.79 -0.23 13.89
C GLU A 388 19.62 -0.62 12.41
N LEU A 389 18.45 -1.13 12.02
CA LEU A 389 18.14 -1.46 10.63
C LEU A 389 18.19 -0.23 9.72
N GLU A 390 17.78 0.95 10.22
CA GLU A 390 17.86 2.22 9.45
C GLU A 390 19.29 2.52 8.99
N GLU A 391 20.28 2.25 9.82
CA GLU A 391 21.70 2.47 9.53
C GLU A 391 22.33 1.36 8.64
N LEU A 392 21.72 0.18 8.60
CA LEU A 392 22.25 -0.98 7.90
C LEU A 392 21.63 -1.21 6.53
N LEU A 393 20.37 -0.86 6.35
CA LEU A 393 19.63 -1.07 5.09
C LEU A 393 19.98 0.00 4.05
N PRO A 394 19.92 -0.32 2.73
CA PRO A 394 20.09 0.67 1.68
C PRO A 394 19.12 1.85 1.87
N ARG A 395 19.61 3.10 1.72
CA ARG A 395 18.76 4.29 1.84
C ARG A 395 17.79 4.43 0.67
N ASP A 396 18.21 4.02 -0.53
CA ASP A 396 17.35 3.98 -1.73
C ASP A 396 16.61 2.64 -1.79
N ARG A 397 15.56 2.53 -1.01
CA ARG A 397 14.76 1.31 -0.84
C ARG A 397 13.26 1.58 -0.96
N HIS A 398 12.51 0.53 -1.24
CA HIS A 398 11.08 0.45 -0.94
C HIS A 398 10.88 -0.20 0.43
N LEU A 399 9.96 0.32 1.21
CA LEU A 399 9.56 -0.23 2.51
C LEU A 399 8.09 -0.64 2.47
N VAL A 400 7.84 -1.93 2.61
CA VAL A 400 6.48 -2.49 2.75
C VAL A 400 6.31 -3.02 4.16
N VAL A 401 5.27 -2.57 4.85
CA VAL A 401 5.00 -2.96 6.25
C VAL A 401 3.62 -3.61 6.32
N ASP A 402 3.58 -4.86 6.79
CA ASP A 402 2.32 -5.57 7.04
C ASP A 402 1.62 -5.04 8.31
N SER A 403 0.40 -5.47 8.57
CA SER A 403 -0.36 -5.11 9.76
C SER A 403 0.11 -5.89 10.99
N GLY A 404 0.13 -5.25 12.16
CA GLY A 404 0.47 -5.89 13.43
C GLY A 404 0.91 -4.91 14.52
N ASN A 405 1.13 -5.41 15.72
CA ASN A 405 1.64 -4.63 16.85
C ASN A 405 2.99 -3.96 16.53
N PHE A 406 3.84 -4.60 15.72
CA PHE A 406 5.15 -4.09 15.29
C PHE A 406 5.10 -2.84 14.40
N LEU A 407 3.93 -2.33 14.03
CA LEU A 407 3.79 -1.05 13.32
C LEU A 407 4.43 0.14 14.06
N SER A 408 4.77 -0.03 15.35
CA SER A 408 5.58 0.92 16.10
C SER A 408 6.94 1.24 15.46
N VAL A 409 7.43 0.42 14.51
CA VAL A 409 8.70 0.65 13.79
C VAL A 409 8.59 1.68 12.65
N VAL A 410 7.39 1.99 12.20
CA VAL A 410 7.14 2.88 11.03
C VAL A 410 7.85 4.23 11.12
N PRO A 411 7.89 4.94 12.26
CA PRO A 411 8.57 6.23 12.33
C PRO A 411 10.10 6.16 12.31
N TYR A 412 10.69 4.97 12.54
CA TYR A 412 12.15 4.79 12.67
C TYR A 412 12.84 4.37 11.35
N LEU A 413 12.07 3.88 10.36
CA LEU A 413 12.60 3.45 9.07
C LEU A 413 12.26 4.49 7.99
N SER A 414 13.25 5.14 7.40
CA SER A 414 13.05 6.17 6.38
C SER A 414 12.88 5.59 4.96
N VAL A 415 12.32 6.40 4.07
CA VAL A 415 12.23 6.12 2.63
C VAL A 415 12.61 7.39 1.83
N PRO A 416 13.02 7.26 0.55
CA PRO A 416 13.35 8.42 -0.29
C PRO A 416 12.18 9.41 -0.46
N ASP A 417 10.97 8.88 -0.59
CA ASP A 417 9.72 9.63 -0.74
C ASP A 417 8.51 8.75 -0.41
N PRO A 418 7.30 9.32 -0.25
CA PRO A 418 6.10 8.55 0.09
C PRO A 418 5.73 7.45 -0.91
N GLY A 419 6.13 7.55 -2.18
CA GLY A 419 5.90 6.50 -3.19
C GLY A 419 6.72 5.23 -2.95
N CYS A 420 7.77 5.34 -2.12
CA CYS A 420 8.59 4.20 -1.70
C CYS A 420 8.09 3.54 -0.40
N PHE A 421 6.99 4.03 0.19
CA PHE A 421 6.41 3.48 1.42
C PHE A 421 5.03 2.90 1.17
N LYS A 422 4.81 1.67 1.62
CA LYS A 422 3.51 1.02 1.60
C LYS A 422 3.22 0.32 2.92
N MET A 423 2.04 0.56 3.47
CA MET A 423 1.50 -0.13 4.64
C MET A 423 0.18 -0.80 4.27
N THR A 424 0.01 -2.08 4.63
CA THR A 424 -1.16 -2.87 4.21
C THR A 424 -2.28 -2.89 5.25
N ALA A 425 -2.45 -1.76 5.97
CA ALA A 425 -3.45 -1.65 7.05
C ALA A 425 -4.86 -1.23 6.58
N ASP A 426 -5.13 -1.11 5.27
CA ASP A 426 -6.42 -0.63 4.75
C ASP A 426 -7.61 -1.54 5.04
N PHE A 427 -7.34 -2.80 5.31
CA PHE A 427 -8.36 -3.79 5.70
C PHE A 427 -8.14 -4.31 7.12
N ALA A 428 -7.17 -3.77 7.85
CA ALA A 428 -6.79 -4.19 9.21
C ALA A 428 -6.55 -5.70 9.32
N SER A 429 -5.93 -6.30 8.30
CA SER A 429 -5.63 -7.72 8.21
C SER A 429 -4.14 -7.96 8.03
N ILE A 430 -3.64 -9.04 8.62
CA ILE A 430 -2.27 -9.54 8.51
C ILE A 430 -2.10 -10.42 7.26
N GLY A 431 -0.87 -10.61 6.78
CA GLY A 431 -0.52 -11.47 5.66
C GLY A 431 -0.76 -10.87 4.26
N LEU A 432 -1.14 -9.59 4.16
CA LEU A 432 -1.27 -8.88 2.88
C LEU A 432 0.07 -8.28 2.41
N GLY A 433 0.96 -7.99 3.37
CA GLY A 433 2.22 -7.31 3.11
C GLY A 433 3.17 -8.09 2.21
N PHE A 434 3.20 -9.42 2.30
CA PHE A 434 4.11 -10.21 1.49
C PHE A 434 3.77 -10.09 -0.01
N GLY A 435 2.53 -10.35 -0.39
CA GLY A 435 2.12 -10.19 -1.79
C GLY A 435 2.30 -8.76 -2.30
N ALA A 436 1.96 -7.76 -1.49
CA ALA A 436 2.20 -6.36 -1.83
C ALA A 436 3.69 -6.08 -2.08
N ALA A 437 4.59 -6.61 -1.25
CA ALA A 437 6.04 -6.46 -1.40
C ALA A 437 6.57 -7.13 -2.68
N LEU A 438 6.06 -8.31 -3.04
CA LEU A 438 6.38 -8.97 -4.31
C LEU A 438 5.99 -8.08 -5.51
N GLY A 439 4.79 -7.48 -5.47
CA GLY A 439 4.32 -6.56 -6.49
C GLY A 439 5.19 -5.29 -6.59
N VAL A 440 5.58 -4.72 -5.46
CA VAL A 440 6.50 -3.56 -5.37
C VAL A 440 7.87 -3.92 -5.95
N ALA A 441 8.45 -5.06 -5.59
CA ALA A 441 9.74 -5.52 -6.09
C ALA A 441 9.74 -5.74 -7.61
N LYS A 442 8.63 -6.24 -8.16
CA LYS A 442 8.47 -6.37 -9.63
C LYS A 442 8.28 -5.02 -10.32
N ALA A 443 7.65 -4.06 -9.67
CA ALA A 443 7.46 -2.72 -10.20
C ALA A 443 8.77 -1.92 -10.30
N ARG A 444 9.72 -2.19 -9.40
CA ARG A 444 10.99 -1.46 -9.25
C ARG A 444 12.14 -2.41 -8.92
N PRO A 445 12.53 -3.27 -9.87
CA PRO A 445 13.57 -4.28 -9.64
C PRO A 445 14.97 -3.67 -9.40
N GLU A 446 15.16 -2.40 -9.72
CA GLU A 446 16.41 -1.67 -9.50
C GLU A 446 16.63 -1.25 -8.04
N LYS A 447 15.59 -1.35 -7.19
CA LYS A 447 15.65 -0.97 -5.77
C LYS A 447 15.42 -2.17 -4.88
N THR A 448 16.12 -2.22 -3.77
CA THR A 448 15.83 -3.21 -2.71
C THR A 448 14.44 -2.98 -2.13
N THR A 449 13.62 -4.00 -2.10
CA THR A 449 12.33 -3.99 -1.38
C THR A 449 12.54 -4.62 0.01
N VAL A 450 12.28 -3.83 1.05
CA VAL A 450 12.31 -4.30 2.44
C VAL A 450 10.86 -4.59 2.87
N LEU A 451 10.60 -5.83 3.22
CA LEU A 451 9.33 -6.27 3.81
C LEU A 451 9.49 -6.41 5.32
N VAL A 452 8.68 -5.69 6.09
CA VAL A 452 8.54 -5.88 7.55
C VAL A 452 7.21 -6.56 7.80
N ILE A 453 7.24 -7.76 8.37
CA ILE A 453 6.08 -8.63 8.56
C ILE A 453 6.15 -9.34 9.92
N GLY A 454 5.02 -9.54 10.59
CA GLY A 454 4.93 -10.34 11.81
C GLY A 454 4.87 -11.84 11.52
N ASP A 455 5.23 -12.66 12.51
CA ASP A 455 5.24 -14.12 12.41
C ASP A 455 3.85 -14.71 12.07
N GLY A 456 2.78 -14.18 12.66
CA GLY A 456 1.42 -14.60 12.32
C GLY A 456 1.04 -14.35 10.87
N GLY A 457 1.37 -13.17 10.32
CA GLY A 457 1.14 -12.83 8.91
C GLY A 457 2.05 -13.60 7.96
N PHE A 458 3.30 -13.81 8.36
CA PHE A 458 4.27 -14.60 7.60
C PHE A 458 3.83 -16.06 7.45
N LEU A 459 3.38 -16.69 8.53
CA LEU A 459 2.88 -18.07 8.49
C LEU A 459 1.72 -18.29 7.50
N MET A 460 0.90 -17.26 7.24
CA MET A 460 -0.16 -17.33 6.23
C MET A 460 0.36 -17.31 4.79
N THR A 461 1.59 -16.82 4.57
CA THR A 461 2.14 -16.52 3.24
C THR A 461 3.53 -17.11 3.01
N MET A 462 4.01 -17.94 3.93
CA MET A 462 5.37 -18.50 3.92
C MET A 462 5.72 -19.22 2.59
N GLY A 463 4.74 -19.82 1.91
CA GLY A 463 4.95 -20.45 0.60
C GLY A 463 5.47 -19.50 -0.47
N GLU A 464 5.30 -18.19 -0.29
CA GLU A 464 5.79 -17.18 -1.23
C GLU A 464 7.30 -16.92 -1.14
N LEU A 465 8.01 -17.51 -0.17
CA LEU A 465 9.48 -17.55 -0.19
C LEU A 465 9.98 -18.16 -1.51
N GLU A 466 9.30 -19.18 -2.02
CA GLU A 466 9.61 -19.77 -3.32
C GLU A 466 9.43 -18.74 -4.45
N THR A 467 8.38 -17.93 -4.40
CA THR A 467 8.13 -16.88 -5.41
C THR A 467 9.26 -15.86 -5.45
N VAL A 468 9.80 -15.44 -4.29
CA VAL A 468 10.94 -14.51 -4.22
C VAL A 468 12.16 -15.09 -4.95
N VAL A 469 12.50 -16.34 -4.66
CA VAL A 469 13.71 -17.00 -5.21
C VAL A 469 13.50 -17.30 -6.71
N ARG A 470 12.36 -17.86 -7.10
CA ARG A 470 12.06 -18.19 -8.50
C ARG A 470 12.06 -16.96 -9.40
N GLU A 471 11.62 -15.83 -8.88
CA GLU A 471 11.52 -14.57 -9.62
C GLU A 471 12.75 -13.66 -9.46
N ASP A 472 13.77 -14.13 -8.74
CA ASP A 472 15.04 -13.41 -8.50
C ASP A 472 14.80 -11.98 -7.99
N LEU A 473 14.03 -11.85 -6.89
CA LEU A 473 13.64 -10.54 -6.37
C LEU A 473 14.65 -9.98 -5.38
N PRO A 474 15.09 -8.72 -5.52
CA PRO A 474 16.01 -8.08 -4.58
C PRO A 474 15.27 -7.68 -3.29
N MET A 475 14.97 -8.66 -2.44
CA MET A 475 14.16 -8.46 -1.22
C MET A 475 14.94 -8.75 0.05
N VAL A 476 14.73 -7.89 1.05
CA VAL A 476 15.10 -8.14 2.45
C VAL A 476 13.81 -8.32 3.24
N ILE A 477 13.61 -9.49 3.81
CA ILE A 477 12.47 -9.80 4.67
C ILE A 477 12.91 -9.67 6.12
N VAL A 478 12.30 -8.76 6.86
CA VAL A 478 12.48 -8.56 8.29
C VAL A 478 11.26 -9.12 8.99
N LEU A 479 11.38 -10.33 9.51
CA LEU A 479 10.33 -10.99 10.28
C LEU A 479 10.37 -10.45 11.72
N MET A 480 9.33 -9.76 12.13
CA MET A 480 9.10 -9.28 13.50
C MET A 480 8.42 -10.39 14.31
N ASN A 481 9.24 -11.28 14.87
CA ASN A 481 8.79 -12.51 15.52
C ASN A 481 8.70 -12.29 17.03
N ASP A 482 7.49 -11.99 17.52
CA ASP A 482 7.16 -11.91 18.95
C ASP A 482 6.54 -13.19 19.50
N CYS A 483 6.46 -14.24 18.68
CA CYS A 483 5.83 -15.52 19.00
C CYS A 483 4.36 -15.35 19.38
N ALA A 484 3.65 -14.40 18.75
CA ALA A 484 2.28 -14.09 19.12
C ALA A 484 1.48 -13.42 17.98
N TYR A 485 0.16 -13.47 18.07
CA TYR A 485 -0.67 -12.42 17.52
C TYR A 485 -0.57 -11.20 18.46
N GLY A 486 0.46 -10.38 18.26
CA GLY A 486 0.84 -9.33 19.21
C GLY A 486 -0.25 -8.31 19.47
N ALA A 487 -1.06 -7.95 18.46
CA ALA A 487 -2.20 -7.04 18.64
C ALA A 487 -3.26 -7.65 19.57
N GLU A 488 -3.63 -8.92 19.35
CA GLU A 488 -4.58 -9.67 20.18
C GLU A 488 -4.02 -9.92 21.59
N LEU A 489 -2.71 -10.17 21.70
CA LEU A 489 -2.03 -10.31 22.99
C LEU A 489 -2.22 -9.06 23.85
N HIS A 490 -1.92 -7.89 23.28
CA HIS A 490 -2.08 -6.62 24.02
C HIS A 490 -3.54 -6.25 24.24
N PHE A 491 -4.43 -6.53 23.28
CA PHE A 491 -5.87 -6.37 23.45
C PHE A 491 -6.42 -7.17 24.65
N LEU A 492 -6.01 -8.45 24.78
CA LEU A 492 -6.41 -9.31 25.89
C LEU A 492 -5.80 -8.84 27.22
N ARG A 493 -4.51 -8.44 27.23
CA ARG A 493 -3.85 -7.89 28.43
C ARG A 493 -4.55 -6.64 28.96
N LEU A 494 -4.90 -5.69 28.10
CA LEU A 494 -5.63 -4.48 28.48
C LEU A 494 -6.98 -4.78 29.12
N ARG A 495 -7.60 -5.91 28.79
CA ARG A 495 -8.88 -6.39 29.33
C ARG A 495 -8.74 -7.43 30.43
N GLN A 496 -7.51 -7.70 30.89
CA GLN A 496 -7.19 -8.69 31.92
C GLN A 496 -7.74 -10.09 31.60
N GLN A 497 -7.70 -10.47 30.29
CA GLN A 497 -8.13 -11.77 29.81
C GLN A 497 -6.95 -12.73 29.60
N PRO A 498 -7.17 -14.06 29.65
CA PRO A 498 -6.14 -15.07 29.38
C PRO A 498 -5.56 -14.93 27.98
N VAL A 499 -4.21 -14.91 27.89
CA VAL A 499 -3.48 -14.67 26.62
C VAL A 499 -3.02 -15.94 25.90
N ALA A 500 -3.20 -17.12 26.48
CA ALA A 500 -2.62 -18.38 25.98
C ALA A 500 -2.99 -18.75 24.53
N LYS A 501 -4.10 -18.21 24.01
CA LYS A 501 -4.54 -18.46 22.62
C LYS A 501 -3.90 -17.52 21.60
N SER A 502 -3.25 -16.46 22.04
CA SER A 502 -2.54 -15.51 21.18
C SER A 502 -1.03 -15.71 21.13
N VAL A 503 -0.51 -16.74 21.80
CA VAL A 503 0.93 -17.01 21.91
C VAL A 503 1.29 -18.27 21.15
N PHE A 504 2.45 -18.26 20.48
CA PHE A 504 3.00 -19.37 19.69
C PHE A 504 4.29 -19.92 20.32
N PRO A 505 4.74 -21.14 19.93
CA PRO A 505 6.08 -21.60 20.21
C PRO A 505 7.15 -20.69 19.56
N ASP A 506 8.33 -20.60 20.18
CA ASP A 506 9.51 -19.91 19.59
C ASP A 506 10.09 -20.75 18.44
N VAL A 507 9.46 -20.64 17.26
CA VAL A 507 9.92 -21.29 16.04
C VAL A 507 11.03 -20.47 15.42
N ASP A 508 12.11 -21.12 14.98
CA ASP A 508 13.18 -20.52 14.19
C ASP A 508 12.86 -20.65 12.70
N PHE A 509 12.60 -19.53 12.03
CA PHE A 509 12.24 -19.48 10.61
C PHE A 509 13.44 -19.32 9.68
N ALA A 510 14.62 -18.95 10.18
CA ALA A 510 15.81 -18.77 9.35
C ALA A 510 16.20 -20.05 8.59
N PRO A 511 16.26 -21.24 9.21
CA PRO A 511 16.57 -22.49 8.49
C PRO A 511 15.52 -22.85 7.42
N ILE A 512 14.26 -22.44 7.63
CA ILE A 512 13.19 -22.64 6.63
C ILE A 512 13.45 -21.78 5.39
N ALA A 513 13.79 -20.51 5.59
CA ALA A 513 14.12 -19.60 4.50
C ALA A 513 15.39 -20.02 3.75
N GLU A 514 16.42 -20.53 4.46
CA GLU A 514 17.61 -21.12 3.84
C GLU A 514 17.25 -22.30 2.93
N GLY A 515 16.29 -23.14 3.34
CA GLY A 515 15.80 -24.26 2.54
C GLY A 515 15.14 -23.83 1.22
N PHE A 516 14.64 -22.59 1.13
CA PHE A 516 14.14 -21.99 -0.12
C PHE A 516 15.23 -21.27 -0.93
N GLY A 517 16.42 -21.03 -0.37
CA GLY A 517 17.54 -20.38 -1.06
C GLY A 517 17.82 -18.93 -0.63
N PHE A 518 17.28 -18.50 0.51
CA PHE A 518 17.62 -17.21 1.11
C PHE A 518 18.97 -17.27 1.84
N GLU A 519 19.68 -16.16 1.88
CA GLU A 519 20.62 -15.92 2.95
C GLU A 519 19.83 -15.53 4.20
N ALA A 520 19.86 -16.35 5.26
CA ALA A 520 19.01 -16.15 6.41
C ALA A 520 19.79 -16.11 7.73
N ALA A 521 19.23 -15.42 8.72
CA ALA A 521 19.78 -15.35 10.06
C ALA A 521 18.69 -15.16 11.11
N THR A 522 18.87 -15.78 12.28
CA THR A 522 18.09 -15.53 13.48
C THR A 522 18.75 -14.44 14.30
N ILE A 523 18.02 -13.35 14.54
CA ILE A 523 18.49 -12.16 15.24
C ILE A 523 17.83 -12.08 16.62
N ARG A 524 18.61 -12.36 17.67
CA ARG A 524 18.19 -12.25 19.07
C ARG A 524 18.83 -11.08 19.80
N THR A 525 19.96 -10.61 19.29
CA THR A 525 20.74 -9.52 19.86
C THR A 525 21.21 -8.57 18.76
N LEU A 526 21.63 -7.36 19.13
CA LEU A 526 22.26 -6.42 18.17
C LEU A 526 23.58 -6.97 17.61
N GLU A 527 24.28 -7.80 18.38
CA GLU A 527 25.50 -8.46 17.89
C GLU A 527 25.18 -9.41 16.73
N ASP A 528 24.08 -10.16 16.78
CA ASP A 528 23.65 -11.03 15.68
C ASP A 528 23.33 -10.20 14.43
N LEU A 529 22.64 -9.07 14.60
CA LEU A 529 22.34 -8.16 13.51
C LEU A 529 23.62 -7.57 12.87
N HIS A 530 24.60 -7.21 13.70
CA HIS A 530 25.86 -6.65 13.19
C HIS A 530 26.70 -7.69 12.43
N LYS A 531 26.56 -8.99 12.70
CA LYS A 531 27.21 -10.06 11.91
C LYS A 531 26.74 -10.09 10.47
N VAL A 532 25.47 -9.77 10.20
CA VAL A 532 24.88 -9.74 8.87
C VAL A 532 24.91 -8.35 8.21
N ALA A 533 25.37 -7.33 8.93
CA ALA A 533 25.40 -5.94 8.47
C ALA A 533 26.07 -5.71 7.10
N PRO A 534 27.21 -6.36 6.74
CA PRO A 534 27.83 -6.18 5.44
C PRO A 534 26.91 -6.56 4.28
N ARG A 535 26.08 -7.59 4.47
CA ARG A 535 25.14 -8.09 3.47
C ARG A 535 23.90 -7.18 3.36
N LEU A 536 23.42 -6.65 4.47
CA LEU A 536 22.28 -5.73 4.49
C LEU A 536 22.58 -4.42 3.78
N ARG A 537 23.80 -3.91 3.86
CA ARG A 537 24.21 -2.65 3.20
C ARG A 537 24.21 -2.75 1.67
N LYS A 538 24.44 -3.93 1.15
CA LYS A 538 24.46 -4.20 -0.30
C LYS A 538 23.92 -5.60 -0.56
N PRO A 539 22.59 -5.77 -0.55
CA PRO A 539 21.98 -7.05 -0.86
C PRO A 539 22.28 -7.44 -2.32
N ASP A 540 22.77 -8.66 -2.53
CA ASP A 540 23.05 -9.25 -3.85
C ASP A 540 22.15 -10.46 -4.14
N GLY A 541 21.15 -10.70 -3.30
CA GLY A 541 20.14 -11.73 -3.38
C GLY A 541 19.08 -11.57 -2.29
N PRO A 542 18.15 -12.51 -2.17
CA PRO A 542 17.11 -12.46 -1.15
C PRO A 542 17.68 -12.74 0.25
N ILE A 543 17.39 -11.86 1.21
CA ILE A 543 17.81 -11.96 2.60
C ILE A 543 16.59 -12.12 3.51
N PHE A 544 16.69 -13.01 4.50
CA PHE A 544 15.65 -13.24 5.49
C PHE A 544 16.20 -13.11 6.91
N LEU A 545 15.63 -12.22 7.71
CA LEU A 545 16.00 -12.01 9.11
C LEU A 545 14.84 -12.44 10.01
N ASP A 546 15.00 -13.53 10.77
CA ASP A 546 14.07 -13.90 11.85
C ASP A 546 14.43 -13.11 13.11
N CYS A 547 13.87 -11.91 13.24
CA CYS A 547 14.15 -11.00 14.34
C CYS A 547 13.24 -11.31 15.53
N LYS A 548 13.82 -11.87 16.59
CA LYS A 548 13.10 -12.14 17.85
C LYS A 548 12.89 -10.84 18.62
N ILE A 549 11.66 -10.36 18.60
CA ILE A 549 11.29 -9.11 19.25
C ILE A 549 10.57 -9.36 20.59
N ASN A 550 10.64 -8.39 21.48
CA ASN A 550 10.00 -8.48 22.80
C ASN A 550 8.48 -8.28 22.69
N ALA A 551 7.72 -9.35 22.97
CA ALA A 551 6.26 -9.37 22.97
C ALA A 551 5.60 -8.48 24.03
N ASP A 552 6.38 -7.91 24.98
CA ASP A 552 5.85 -6.99 25.98
C ASP A 552 5.81 -5.53 25.49
N VAL A 553 6.40 -5.23 24.34
CA VAL A 553 6.39 -3.89 23.77
C VAL A 553 5.12 -3.68 22.95
N ALA A 554 4.16 -2.95 23.54
CA ALA A 554 2.93 -2.56 22.87
C ALA A 554 3.15 -1.35 21.95
N ALA A 555 2.55 -1.39 20.75
CA ALA A 555 2.48 -0.20 19.92
C ALA A 555 1.56 0.87 20.55
N PRO A 556 1.87 2.18 20.39
CA PRO A 556 1.07 3.25 20.99
C PRO A 556 -0.43 3.19 20.66
N PHE A 557 -0.79 2.82 19.44
CA PHE A 557 -2.19 2.73 19.01
C PHE A 557 -3.00 1.68 19.77
N MET A 558 -2.37 0.69 20.42
CA MET A 558 -3.08 -0.31 21.22
C MET A 558 -3.77 0.34 22.44
N SER A 559 -3.08 1.23 23.15
CA SER A 559 -3.66 1.96 24.27
C SER A 559 -4.63 3.05 23.80
N GLU A 560 -4.33 3.72 22.68
CA GLU A 560 -5.21 4.73 22.08
C GLU A 560 -6.57 4.12 21.68
N PHE A 561 -6.56 2.93 21.06
CA PHE A 561 -7.76 2.18 20.70
C PHE A 561 -8.60 1.80 21.92
N ALA A 562 -7.97 1.27 22.97
CA ALA A 562 -8.69 0.89 24.20
C ALA A 562 -9.35 2.09 24.88
N HIS A 563 -8.70 3.26 24.87
CA HIS A 563 -9.30 4.49 25.40
C HIS A 563 -10.47 5.00 24.56
N PHE A 564 -10.42 4.80 23.25
CA PHE A 564 -11.51 5.18 22.34
C PHE A 564 -12.75 4.31 22.56
N GLU A 565 -12.60 2.98 22.62
CA GLU A 565 -13.73 2.08 22.89
C GLU A 565 -14.39 2.30 24.26
N GLY A 566 -13.61 2.68 25.27
CA GLY A 566 -14.14 3.00 26.61
C GLY A 566 -15.00 4.27 26.68
N ARG A 567 -15.06 5.06 25.57
CA ARG A 567 -15.88 6.29 25.46
C ARG A 567 -17.18 6.09 24.68
N HIS A 568 -17.37 4.93 24.06
CA HIS A 568 -18.55 4.53 23.32
C HIS A 568 -19.19 3.29 23.93
#